data_e17d339488919e03180654d345dbb1e3
#
_entry.id   e17d339488919e03180654d345dbb1e3
#
_cell.length_a   1.000
_cell.length_b   1.000
_cell.length_c   1.000
_cell.angle_alpha   90.00
_cell.angle_beta   90.00
_cell.angle_gamma   90.00
#
_symmetry.space_group_name_H-M   'P 1'
#
loop_
_entity.id
_entity.type
_entity.pdbx_description
1 polymer ?
#
loop_
_entity_poly.entity_id
_entity_poly.type
_entity_poly.pdbx_seq_one_letter_code
_entity_poly.pdbx_strand_id
1 'polypeptide(L)'
;MTDRSTSKRFHALIPCAGTGSRAGTVQPKQYQQVAGQPMVMHTLQALAQVPQLSSGWVILSPGDDHVWAEKDWPQRFKRLACGGASRAESVFNGLQAMLAAGLDPQDWVLVHDAARCLVSPESVSRLIETCRDDEVGGLLALPLPDTLKTEEGGRVAATVPREHKWLAQTPQMFRLQVQHDALADVAGSGFTGITDEASAIERLGLKPRLVEGSAQNFKVTYPADFALAEAILRSRA
;
A
#
# COMPACT_ATOMS: atom_id res chain seq x y z
N MET A 1 -3.86 -38.96 10.35
CA MET A 1 -3.48 -37.82 9.47
C MET A 1 -4.41 -36.69 9.82
N THR A 2 -4.00 -35.78 10.68
CA THR A 2 -4.77 -34.59 11.07
C THR A 2 -4.63 -33.57 9.93
N ASP A 3 -5.71 -33.37 9.20
CA ASP A 3 -5.86 -32.26 8.25
C ASP A 3 -5.72 -30.94 9.05
N ARG A 4 -4.52 -30.38 9.04
CA ARG A 4 -4.31 -28.99 9.41
C ARG A 4 -4.69 -28.15 8.20
N SER A 5 -5.99 -27.92 8.03
CA SER A 5 -6.47 -26.75 7.30
C SER A 5 -5.89 -25.52 7.99
N THR A 6 -4.67 -25.15 7.63
CA THR A 6 -4.07 -23.88 8.07
C THR A 6 -4.89 -22.78 7.44
N SER A 7 -5.74 -22.15 8.23
CA SER A 7 -6.47 -20.96 7.79
C SER A 7 -5.45 -19.93 7.31
N LYS A 8 -5.52 -19.59 6.02
CA LYS A 8 -4.66 -18.59 5.37
C LYS A 8 -4.68 -17.29 6.17
N ARG A 9 -3.51 -16.76 6.47
CA ARG A 9 -3.35 -15.52 7.26
C ARG A 9 -3.27 -14.31 6.36
N PHE A 10 -3.58 -13.16 6.92
CA PHE A 10 -3.50 -11.87 6.25
C PHE A 10 -2.47 -11.00 6.96
N HIS A 11 -1.56 -10.40 6.20
CA HIS A 11 -0.50 -9.55 6.71
C HIS A 11 -0.51 -8.22 5.96
N ALA A 12 -0.27 -7.12 6.66
CA ALA A 12 -0.06 -5.83 6.01
C ALA A 12 1.43 -5.60 5.79
N LEU A 13 1.81 -5.03 4.63
CA LEU A 13 3.15 -4.56 4.35
C LEU A 13 3.09 -3.08 3.97
N ILE A 14 3.84 -2.24 4.67
CA ILE A 14 3.80 -0.79 4.53
C ILE A 14 5.17 -0.28 4.10
N PRO A 15 5.41 0.00 2.81
CA PRO A 15 6.63 0.66 2.37
C PRO A 15 6.66 2.09 2.91
N CYS A 16 7.64 2.38 3.74
CA CYS A 16 7.81 3.63 4.47
C CYS A 16 9.23 4.23 4.34
N ALA A 17 10.02 3.78 3.35
CA ALA A 17 11.41 4.19 3.12
C ALA A 17 11.57 5.40 2.18
N GLY A 18 10.49 5.92 1.58
CA GLY A 18 10.56 7.00 0.61
C GLY A 18 10.81 8.38 1.22
N THR A 19 11.55 9.24 0.54
CA THR A 19 11.80 10.64 0.98
C THR A 19 10.61 11.56 0.76
N GLY A 20 9.69 11.24 -0.18
CA GLY A 20 8.49 12.04 -0.42
C GLY A 20 8.77 13.42 -1.06
N SER A 21 9.77 13.55 -1.92
CA SER A 21 10.27 14.81 -2.50
C SER A 21 9.20 15.76 -3.06
N ARG A 22 8.10 15.22 -3.61
CA ARG A 22 6.98 16.04 -4.15
C ARG A 22 6.17 16.77 -3.08
N ALA A 23 6.27 16.39 -1.81
CA ALA A 23 5.56 17.03 -0.72
C ALA A 23 6.19 18.34 -0.27
N GLY A 24 7.42 18.66 -0.73
CA GLY A 24 8.13 19.89 -0.39
C GLY A 24 8.49 20.01 1.09
N THR A 25 8.60 18.91 1.81
CA THR A 25 8.85 18.86 3.25
C THR A 25 10.34 18.61 3.56
N VAL A 26 10.84 19.17 4.66
CA VAL A 26 12.24 19.00 5.10
C VAL A 26 12.52 17.58 5.57
N GLN A 27 11.57 16.96 6.24
CA GLN A 27 11.63 15.56 6.66
C GLN A 27 10.73 14.68 5.76
N PRO A 28 10.93 13.35 5.71
CA PRO A 28 10.10 12.46 4.92
C PRO A 28 8.61 12.65 5.22
N LYS A 29 7.79 12.74 4.15
CA LYS A 29 6.38 13.13 4.26
C LYS A 29 5.54 12.24 5.18
N GLN A 30 5.90 10.96 5.29
CA GLN A 30 5.20 10.01 6.16
C GLN A 30 5.31 10.34 7.65
N TYR A 31 6.29 11.17 8.03
CA TYR A 31 6.51 11.65 9.40
C TYR A 31 5.96 13.05 9.65
N GLN A 32 5.43 13.71 8.62
CA GLN A 32 4.75 15.00 8.80
C GLN A 32 3.52 14.83 9.67
N GLN A 33 3.31 15.84 10.54
CA GLN A 33 2.16 15.88 11.44
C GLN A 33 0.87 16.13 10.66
N VAL A 34 -0.15 15.31 10.93
CA VAL A 34 -1.51 15.47 10.45
C VAL A 34 -2.43 15.20 11.63
N ALA A 35 -3.32 16.12 11.96
CA ALA A 35 -4.24 16.00 13.09
C ALA A 35 -3.54 15.58 14.42
N GLY A 36 -2.35 16.10 14.68
CA GLY A 36 -1.64 15.92 15.94
C GLY A 36 -0.72 14.72 16.07
N GLN A 37 -0.58 13.89 15.01
CA GLN A 37 0.37 12.78 15.00
C GLN A 37 0.99 12.56 13.61
N PRO A 38 2.12 11.81 13.50
CA PRO A 38 2.73 11.51 12.21
C PRO A 38 1.75 10.81 11.27
N MET A 39 1.76 11.18 9.99
CA MET A 39 0.84 10.63 8.98
C MET A 39 0.82 9.10 8.94
N VAL A 40 1.99 8.46 9.05
CA VAL A 40 2.09 6.99 9.07
C VAL A 40 1.33 6.36 10.24
N MET A 41 1.26 7.04 11.39
CA MET A 41 0.56 6.52 12.57
C MET A 41 -0.93 6.36 12.34
N HIS A 42 -1.58 7.29 11.62
CA HIS A 42 -2.98 7.12 11.21
C HIS A 42 -3.17 5.88 10.35
N THR A 43 -2.26 5.65 9.38
CA THR A 43 -2.27 4.44 8.57
C THR A 43 -2.16 3.17 9.41
N LEU A 44 -1.20 3.13 10.34
CA LEU A 44 -0.97 1.94 11.18
C LEU A 44 -2.13 1.70 12.14
N GLN A 45 -2.69 2.75 12.73
CA GLN A 45 -3.84 2.66 13.63
C GLN A 45 -5.10 2.16 12.90
N ALA A 46 -5.36 2.65 11.69
CA ALA A 46 -6.47 2.17 10.88
C ALA A 46 -6.31 0.67 10.54
N LEU A 47 -5.12 0.26 10.07
CA LEU A 47 -4.84 -1.15 9.80
C LEU A 47 -4.85 -2.02 11.07
N ALA A 48 -4.45 -1.47 12.22
CA ALA A 48 -4.50 -2.18 13.50
C ALA A 48 -5.93 -2.50 13.95
N GLN A 49 -6.94 -1.79 13.46
CA GLN A 49 -8.35 -2.04 13.74
C GLN A 49 -8.97 -3.12 12.85
N VAL A 50 -8.27 -3.60 11.81
CA VAL A 50 -8.75 -4.67 10.93
C VAL A 50 -8.57 -6.03 11.63
N PRO A 51 -9.65 -6.70 12.02
CA PRO A 51 -9.55 -7.91 12.85
C PRO A 51 -8.94 -9.10 12.12
N GLN A 52 -9.05 -9.15 10.78
CA GLN A 52 -8.51 -10.23 9.96
C GLN A 52 -6.98 -10.17 9.84
N LEU A 53 -6.34 -9.02 10.06
CA LEU A 53 -4.88 -8.88 9.95
C LEU A 53 -4.18 -9.57 11.13
N SER A 54 -3.31 -10.52 10.81
CA SER A 54 -2.48 -11.25 11.80
C SER A 54 -1.25 -10.46 12.23
N SER A 55 -0.61 -9.74 11.31
CA SER A 55 0.55 -8.88 11.59
C SER A 55 0.70 -7.76 10.56
N GLY A 56 1.54 -6.78 10.88
CA GLY A 56 1.98 -5.74 9.98
C GLY A 56 3.50 -5.65 9.91
N TRP A 57 4.02 -5.22 8.77
CA TRP A 57 5.44 -5.11 8.46
C TRP A 57 5.71 -3.75 7.85
N VAL A 58 6.42 -2.89 8.57
CA VAL A 58 6.74 -1.52 8.13
C VAL A 58 8.18 -1.48 7.66
N ILE A 59 8.37 -1.16 6.38
CA ILE A 59 9.68 -1.17 5.73
C ILE A 59 10.24 0.24 5.75
N LEU A 60 11.24 0.44 6.58
CA LEU A 60 11.92 1.71 6.81
C LEU A 60 13.23 1.77 6.02
N SER A 61 13.74 2.98 5.76
CA SER A 61 15.09 3.17 5.25
C SER A 61 16.13 2.64 6.24
N PRO A 62 17.26 2.10 5.78
CA PRO A 62 18.39 1.84 6.66
C PRO A 62 18.80 3.11 7.44
N GLY A 63 18.93 2.99 8.76
CA GLY A 63 19.29 4.12 9.65
C GLY A 63 18.16 5.11 9.94
N ASP A 64 16.93 4.79 9.56
CA ASP A 64 15.75 5.61 9.89
C ASP A 64 15.34 5.40 11.36
N ASP A 65 15.47 6.44 12.15
CA ASP A 65 15.14 6.43 13.58
C ASP A 65 13.88 7.26 13.93
N HIS A 66 13.29 7.98 12.96
CA HIS A 66 12.16 8.88 13.19
C HIS A 66 10.97 8.19 13.85
N VAL A 67 10.66 6.98 13.41
CA VAL A 67 9.50 6.20 13.88
C VAL A 67 9.82 5.39 15.14
N TRP A 68 11.12 5.20 15.48
CA TRP A 68 11.53 4.38 16.63
C TRP A 68 11.14 5.03 17.97
N ALA A 69 10.99 6.35 18.01
CA ALA A 69 10.65 7.10 19.21
C ALA A 69 9.14 7.16 19.50
N GLU A 70 8.26 6.73 18.57
CA GLU A 70 6.81 6.83 18.75
C GLU A 70 6.29 5.84 19.78
N LYS A 71 5.69 6.36 20.85
CA LYS A 71 5.23 5.57 22.00
C LYS A 71 3.97 4.73 21.69
N ASP A 72 3.18 5.19 20.72
CA ASP A 72 1.86 4.58 20.39
C ASP A 72 1.95 3.59 19.21
N TRP A 73 3.13 3.06 18.93
CA TRP A 73 3.35 2.09 17.86
C TRP A 73 2.52 0.83 18.09
N PRO A 74 1.65 0.42 17.14
CA PRO A 74 0.81 -0.75 17.35
C PRO A 74 1.66 -2.03 17.45
N GLN A 75 1.52 -2.79 18.53
CA GLN A 75 2.38 -3.95 18.86
C GLN A 75 2.44 -5.04 17.79
N ARG A 76 1.37 -5.19 16.98
CA ARG A 76 1.36 -6.19 15.90
C ARG A 76 2.17 -5.78 14.67
N PHE A 77 2.72 -4.54 14.63
CA PHE A 77 3.52 -4.03 13.51
C PHE A 77 5.02 -4.12 13.81
N LYS A 78 5.74 -4.91 13.01
CA LYS A 78 7.18 -5.04 13.06
C LYS A 78 7.83 -3.96 12.19
N ARG A 79 8.98 -3.44 12.62
CA ARG A 79 9.80 -2.48 11.89
C ARG A 79 10.97 -3.22 11.26
N LEU A 80 11.24 -2.96 9.99
CA LEU A 80 12.37 -3.54 9.27
C LEU A 80 13.11 -2.44 8.51
N ALA A 81 14.38 -2.26 8.81
CA ALA A 81 15.25 -1.29 8.13
C ALA A 81 15.86 -1.90 6.86
N CYS A 82 15.00 -2.34 5.93
CA CYS A 82 15.38 -2.97 4.67
C CYS A 82 14.83 -2.26 3.43
N GLY A 83 14.43 -0.99 3.55
CA GLY A 83 13.96 -0.19 2.44
C GLY A 83 15.01 -0.07 1.34
N GLY A 84 14.56 -0.11 0.08
CA GLY A 84 15.39 0.04 -1.11
C GLY A 84 15.32 1.45 -1.72
N ALA A 85 16.00 1.63 -2.85
CA ALA A 85 16.04 2.90 -3.58
C ALA A 85 14.71 3.28 -4.23
N SER A 86 13.78 2.32 -4.40
CA SER A 86 12.45 2.54 -4.93
C SER A 86 11.36 1.95 -4.03
N ARG A 87 10.08 2.34 -4.28
CA ARG A 87 8.93 1.74 -3.60
C ARG A 87 8.84 0.24 -3.90
N ALA A 88 9.01 -0.15 -5.16
CA ALA A 88 8.96 -1.55 -5.56
C ALA A 88 10.07 -2.38 -4.90
N GLU A 89 11.28 -1.87 -4.85
CA GLU A 89 12.40 -2.51 -4.15
C GLU A 89 12.14 -2.65 -2.65
N SER A 90 11.59 -1.62 -2.01
CA SER A 90 11.22 -1.67 -0.59
C SER A 90 10.16 -2.74 -0.31
N VAL A 91 9.16 -2.88 -1.20
CA VAL A 91 8.16 -3.94 -1.11
C VAL A 91 8.81 -5.30 -1.31
N PHE A 92 9.64 -5.47 -2.33
CA PHE A 92 10.36 -6.72 -2.60
C PHE A 92 11.19 -7.17 -1.40
N ASN A 93 12.01 -6.27 -0.84
CA ASN A 93 12.82 -6.54 0.35
C ASN A 93 11.96 -6.94 1.56
N GLY A 94 10.79 -6.29 1.72
CA GLY A 94 9.83 -6.64 2.75
C GLY A 94 9.25 -8.04 2.58
N LEU A 95 8.85 -8.41 1.36
CA LEU A 95 8.35 -9.76 1.05
C LEU A 95 9.42 -10.84 1.28
N GLN A 96 10.67 -10.57 0.88
CA GLN A 96 11.79 -11.47 1.18
C GLN A 96 11.97 -11.66 2.69
N ALA A 97 11.91 -10.58 3.47
CA ALA A 97 12.04 -10.66 4.92
C ALA A 97 10.86 -11.43 5.56
N MET A 98 9.65 -11.32 5.03
CA MET A 98 8.48 -12.10 5.48
C MET A 98 8.68 -13.59 5.22
N LEU A 99 9.15 -13.98 4.02
CA LEU A 99 9.49 -15.36 3.69
C LEU A 99 10.62 -15.90 4.58
N ALA A 100 11.68 -15.11 4.78
CA ALA A 100 12.81 -15.48 5.65
C ALA A 100 12.40 -15.63 7.13
N ALA A 101 11.36 -14.92 7.57
CA ALA A 101 10.77 -15.05 8.90
C ALA A 101 9.84 -16.27 9.04
N GLY A 102 9.67 -17.08 7.98
CA GLY A 102 8.91 -18.32 7.99
C GLY A 102 7.39 -18.13 7.85
N LEU A 103 6.93 -17.03 7.27
CA LEU A 103 5.52 -16.90 6.89
C LEU A 103 5.20 -17.91 5.77
N ASP A 104 3.95 -18.40 5.77
CA ASP A 104 3.51 -19.32 4.72
C ASP A 104 3.50 -18.60 3.36
N PRO A 105 4.15 -19.14 2.32
CA PRO A 105 4.10 -18.59 0.97
C PRO A 105 2.69 -18.37 0.42
N GLN A 106 1.70 -19.08 0.94
CA GLN A 106 0.30 -18.97 0.57
C GLN A 106 -0.48 -17.96 1.43
N ASP A 107 0.12 -17.33 2.43
CA ASP A 107 -0.50 -16.25 3.16
C ASP A 107 -0.77 -15.04 2.25
N TRP A 108 -1.77 -14.24 2.60
CA TRP A 108 -2.12 -13.03 1.89
C TRP A 108 -1.33 -11.83 2.43
N VAL A 109 -0.76 -11.04 1.52
CA VAL A 109 -0.09 -9.78 1.88
C VAL A 109 -0.83 -8.62 1.24
N LEU A 110 -1.22 -7.67 2.09
CA LEU A 110 -1.84 -6.41 1.72
C LEU A 110 -0.77 -5.32 1.73
N VAL A 111 -0.30 -4.89 0.56
CA VAL A 111 0.64 -3.77 0.45
C VAL A 111 -0.13 -2.48 0.49
N HIS A 112 0.22 -1.60 1.44
CA HIS A 112 -0.47 -0.33 1.63
C HIS A 112 0.50 0.85 1.78
N ASP A 113 0.25 1.93 1.03
CA ASP A 113 1.07 3.13 1.08
C ASP A 113 0.92 3.86 2.43
N ALA A 114 2.04 4.13 3.12
CA ALA A 114 2.07 4.95 4.34
C ALA A 114 1.41 6.33 4.18
N ALA A 115 1.37 6.84 2.94
CA ALA A 115 0.78 8.13 2.60
C ALA A 115 -0.72 8.10 2.27
N ARG A 116 -1.42 6.99 2.47
CA ARG A 116 -2.88 6.88 2.40
C ARG A 116 -3.47 6.73 3.81
N CYS A 117 -3.20 7.74 4.63
CA CYS A 117 -3.53 7.76 6.05
C CYS A 117 -5.04 7.80 6.37
N LEU A 118 -5.87 7.89 5.35
CA LEU A 118 -7.33 7.96 5.45
C LEU A 118 -8.02 6.64 5.12
N VAL A 119 -7.26 5.56 4.88
CA VAL A 119 -7.85 4.23 4.66
C VAL A 119 -8.74 3.86 5.84
N SER A 120 -9.91 3.30 5.57
CA SER A 120 -10.81 2.83 6.62
C SER A 120 -10.70 1.32 6.83
N PRO A 121 -10.82 0.83 8.09
CA PRO A 121 -10.84 -0.60 8.39
C PRO A 121 -11.89 -1.38 7.59
N GLU A 122 -13.05 -0.77 7.32
CA GLU A 122 -14.14 -1.37 6.55
C GLU A 122 -13.75 -1.60 5.09
N SER A 123 -13.03 -0.64 4.48
CA SER A 123 -12.53 -0.80 3.10
C SER A 123 -11.50 -1.94 3.00
N VAL A 124 -10.62 -2.06 4.00
CA VAL A 124 -9.64 -3.15 4.06
C VAL A 124 -10.33 -4.50 4.28
N SER A 125 -11.28 -4.57 5.20
CA SER A 125 -12.07 -5.78 5.45
C SER A 125 -12.84 -6.22 4.20
N ARG A 126 -13.46 -5.28 3.48
CA ARG A 126 -14.16 -5.56 2.21
C ARG A 126 -13.21 -6.13 1.15
N LEU A 127 -11.98 -5.60 1.02
CA LEU A 127 -10.98 -6.15 0.12
C LEU A 127 -10.64 -7.61 0.49
N ILE A 128 -10.41 -7.88 1.78
CA ILE A 128 -10.11 -9.22 2.29
C ILE A 128 -11.27 -10.18 1.98
N GLU A 129 -12.49 -9.81 2.32
CA GLU A 129 -13.67 -10.65 2.11
C GLU A 129 -13.91 -10.96 0.63
N THR A 130 -13.68 -9.97 -0.25
CA THR A 130 -13.87 -10.12 -1.68
C THR A 130 -12.81 -11.02 -2.33
N CYS A 131 -11.55 -10.96 -1.84
CA CYS A 131 -10.41 -11.60 -2.48
C CYS A 131 -9.89 -12.85 -1.75
N ARG A 132 -10.35 -13.16 -0.54
CA ARG A 132 -9.82 -14.27 0.26
C ARG A 132 -9.87 -15.63 -0.43
N ASP A 133 -10.87 -15.85 -1.26
CA ASP A 133 -11.10 -17.10 -2.00
C ASP A 133 -10.84 -16.94 -3.52
N ASP A 134 -10.31 -15.78 -3.94
CA ASP A 134 -9.91 -15.50 -5.31
C ASP A 134 -8.56 -16.17 -5.64
N GLU A 135 -8.40 -16.64 -6.87
CA GLU A 135 -7.17 -17.31 -7.32
C GLU A 135 -6.00 -16.32 -7.46
N VAL A 136 -6.28 -15.06 -7.76
CA VAL A 136 -5.27 -14.03 -8.03
C VAL A 136 -5.14 -13.07 -6.86
N GLY A 137 -6.26 -12.49 -6.41
CA GLY A 137 -6.33 -11.39 -5.47
C GLY A 137 -6.83 -10.11 -6.13
N GLY A 138 -6.59 -8.94 -5.50
CA GLY A 138 -7.14 -7.70 -6.02
C GLY A 138 -6.65 -6.45 -5.30
N LEU A 139 -7.24 -5.33 -5.67
CA LEU A 139 -6.88 -4.01 -5.15
C LEU A 139 -8.12 -3.14 -4.91
N LEU A 140 -7.98 -2.19 -3.97
CA LEU A 140 -8.94 -1.10 -3.89
C LEU A 140 -8.76 -0.17 -5.09
N ALA A 141 -9.85 0.25 -5.69
CA ALA A 141 -9.84 1.16 -6.82
C ALA A 141 -11.14 1.97 -6.90
N LEU A 142 -11.13 3.09 -7.64
CA LEU A 142 -12.30 3.90 -7.92
C LEU A 142 -12.50 4.06 -9.43
N PRO A 143 -13.73 4.03 -9.94
CA PRO A 143 -14.03 4.48 -11.29
C PRO A 143 -13.51 5.92 -11.47
N LEU A 144 -12.93 6.23 -12.64
CA LEU A 144 -12.45 7.57 -12.94
C LEU A 144 -13.66 8.53 -13.09
N PRO A 145 -13.84 9.52 -12.19
CA PRO A 145 -15.02 10.38 -12.22
C PRO A 145 -14.91 11.48 -13.27
N ASP A 146 -13.69 11.99 -13.53
CA ASP A 146 -13.45 13.16 -14.35
C ASP A 146 -13.07 12.80 -15.80
N THR A 147 -13.14 13.81 -16.69
CA THR A 147 -12.67 13.68 -18.05
C THR A 147 -11.15 13.57 -18.08
N LEU A 148 -10.61 12.50 -18.68
CA LEU A 148 -9.18 12.27 -18.82
C LEU A 148 -8.63 12.94 -20.07
N LYS A 149 -7.56 13.71 -19.92
CA LYS A 149 -6.81 14.34 -21.01
C LYS A 149 -5.40 13.79 -21.07
N THR A 150 -4.88 13.62 -22.28
CA THR A 150 -3.44 13.50 -22.49
C THR A 150 -2.85 14.88 -22.73
N GLU A 151 -1.60 15.05 -22.31
CA GLU A 151 -0.87 16.33 -22.43
C GLU A 151 0.34 16.14 -23.33
N GLU A 152 0.63 17.17 -24.15
CA GLU A 152 1.85 17.32 -24.92
C GLU A 152 2.25 18.80 -24.98
N GLY A 153 3.44 19.14 -24.54
CA GLY A 153 3.97 20.51 -24.55
C GLY A 153 3.13 21.54 -23.78
N GLY A 154 2.51 21.12 -22.66
CA GLY A 154 1.66 21.98 -21.82
C GLY A 154 0.25 22.21 -22.37
N ARG A 155 -0.15 21.48 -23.42
CA ARG A 155 -1.46 21.59 -24.07
C ARG A 155 -2.20 20.26 -24.09
N VAL A 156 -3.52 20.31 -24.22
CA VAL A 156 -4.32 19.10 -24.40
C VAL A 156 -3.99 18.47 -25.76
N ALA A 157 -3.43 17.27 -25.78
CA ALA A 157 -3.23 16.49 -27.00
C ALA A 157 -4.48 15.71 -27.39
N ALA A 158 -5.15 15.06 -26.43
CA ALA A 158 -6.37 14.31 -26.70
C ALA A 158 -7.28 14.20 -25.46
N THR A 159 -8.56 13.91 -25.70
CA THR A 159 -9.47 13.43 -24.66
C THR A 159 -9.53 11.90 -24.72
N VAL A 160 -9.25 11.25 -23.59
CA VAL A 160 -9.31 9.79 -23.46
C VAL A 160 -10.66 9.39 -22.87
N PRO A 161 -11.39 8.43 -23.47
CA PRO A 161 -12.60 7.89 -22.87
C PRO A 161 -12.35 7.39 -21.45
N ARG A 162 -13.19 7.78 -20.50
CA ARG A 162 -13.07 7.37 -19.07
C ARG A 162 -13.77 6.05 -18.77
N GLU A 163 -14.59 5.56 -19.69
CA GLU A 163 -15.29 4.29 -19.56
C GLU A 163 -14.27 3.17 -19.30
N HIS A 164 -14.58 2.33 -18.31
CA HIS A 164 -13.70 1.23 -17.87
C HIS A 164 -12.31 1.68 -17.38
N LYS A 165 -12.11 2.94 -17.00
CA LYS A 165 -10.90 3.43 -16.36
C LYS A 165 -11.11 3.53 -14.85
N TRP A 166 -10.13 3.03 -14.10
CA TRP A 166 -10.14 3.02 -12.65
C TRP A 166 -8.87 3.65 -12.11
N LEU A 167 -9.01 4.35 -11.00
CA LEU A 167 -7.90 4.90 -10.22
C LEU A 167 -7.47 3.85 -9.20
N ALA A 168 -6.32 3.24 -9.39
CA ALA A 168 -5.77 2.26 -8.46
C ALA A 168 -5.46 2.91 -7.10
N GLN A 169 -5.88 2.23 -6.04
CA GLN A 169 -5.57 2.59 -4.67
C GLN A 169 -4.82 1.44 -3.99
N THR A 170 -4.45 1.63 -2.73
CA THR A 170 -3.99 0.57 -1.84
C THR A 170 -4.93 0.49 -0.62
N PRO A 171 -5.04 -0.68 0.05
CA PRO A 171 -4.23 -1.89 -0.12
C PRO A 171 -4.43 -2.60 -1.45
N GLN A 172 -3.36 -3.29 -1.87
CA GLN A 172 -3.38 -4.30 -2.93
C GLN A 172 -3.01 -5.63 -2.31
N MET A 173 -3.80 -6.67 -2.54
CA MET A 173 -3.78 -7.93 -1.82
C MET A 173 -3.52 -9.10 -2.75
N PHE A 174 -2.40 -9.79 -2.54
CA PHE A 174 -2.00 -10.96 -3.32
C PHE A 174 -1.29 -11.98 -2.41
N ARG A 175 -1.06 -13.22 -2.91
CA ARG A 175 -0.29 -14.23 -2.17
C ARG A 175 1.17 -13.78 -2.01
N LEU A 176 1.74 -14.06 -0.84
CA LEU A 176 3.12 -13.68 -0.50
C LEU A 176 4.12 -14.13 -1.57
N GLN A 177 4.09 -15.43 -1.95
CA GLN A 177 5.00 -15.95 -2.96
C GLN A 177 4.77 -15.34 -4.34
N VAL A 178 3.50 -15.20 -4.76
CA VAL A 178 3.18 -14.67 -6.09
C VAL A 178 3.65 -13.22 -6.24
N GLN A 179 3.45 -12.37 -5.20
CA GLN A 179 3.99 -11.01 -5.22
C GLN A 179 5.52 -10.98 -5.24
N HIS A 180 6.15 -11.84 -4.42
CA HIS A 180 7.60 -11.93 -4.38
C HIS A 180 8.16 -12.31 -5.75
N ASP A 181 7.65 -13.35 -6.39
CA ASP A 181 8.16 -13.86 -7.65
C ASP A 181 7.91 -12.87 -8.81
N ALA A 182 6.75 -12.20 -8.82
CA ALA A 182 6.45 -11.16 -9.79
C ALA A 182 7.44 -9.99 -9.73
N LEU A 183 7.88 -9.60 -8.52
CA LEU A 183 8.90 -8.55 -8.34
C LEU A 183 10.31 -9.05 -8.58
N ALA A 184 10.62 -10.31 -8.22
CA ALA A 184 11.91 -10.94 -8.47
C ALA A 184 12.26 -10.99 -9.97
N ASP A 185 11.27 -11.29 -10.82
CA ASP A 185 11.41 -11.33 -12.28
C ASP A 185 11.92 -10.01 -12.88
N VAL A 186 11.59 -8.89 -12.26
CA VAL A 186 11.95 -7.54 -12.72
C VAL A 186 13.04 -6.86 -11.89
N ALA A 187 13.52 -7.50 -10.84
CA ALA A 187 14.55 -6.93 -9.96
C ALA A 187 15.85 -6.60 -10.72
N GLY A 188 16.27 -7.45 -11.66
CA GLY A 188 17.44 -7.24 -12.51
C GLY A 188 17.35 -6.00 -13.41
N SER A 189 16.15 -5.50 -13.70
CA SER A 189 15.89 -4.26 -14.44
C SER A 189 15.74 -3.02 -13.55
N GLY A 190 15.95 -3.15 -12.24
CA GLY A 190 15.68 -2.09 -11.26
C GLY A 190 14.19 -1.78 -11.12
N PHE A 191 13.32 -2.80 -11.29
CA PHE A 191 11.86 -2.71 -11.22
C PHE A 191 11.24 -1.78 -12.27
N THR A 192 11.89 -1.65 -13.43
CA THR A 192 11.41 -0.79 -14.52
C THR A 192 10.02 -1.21 -14.99
N GLY A 193 9.11 -0.24 -15.10
CA GLY A 193 7.72 -0.47 -15.54
C GLY A 193 6.76 -0.96 -14.45
N ILE A 194 7.24 -1.12 -13.22
CA ILE A 194 6.37 -1.44 -12.08
C ILE A 194 5.93 -0.14 -11.41
N THR A 195 4.61 0.08 -11.38
CA THR A 195 3.99 1.25 -10.74
C THR A 195 3.36 0.92 -9.40
N ASP A 196 2.85 -0.30 -9.27
CA ASP A 196 2.20 -0.85 -8.06
C ASP A 196 2.29 -2.40 -8.08
N GLU A 197 1.72 -3.07 -7.09
CA GLU A 197 1.74 -4.54 -7.01
C GLU A 197 0.92 -5.17 -8.12
N ALA A 198 -0.24 -4.57 -8.46
CA ALA A 198 -1.10 -5.08 -9.52
C ALA A 198 -0.36 -5.12 -10.87
N SER A 199 0.42 -4.08 -11.19
CA SER A 199 1.20 -4.04 -12.43
C SER A 199 2.26 -5.15 -12.52
N ALA A 200 2.82 -5.59 -11.38
CA ALA A 200 3.72 -6.75 -11.35
C ALA A 200 2.96 -8.08 -11.60
N ILE A 201 1.79 -8.22 -10.98
CA ILE A 201 0.92 -9.40 -11.15
C ILE A 201 0.38 -9.49 -12.60
N GLU A 202 0.02 -8.36 -13.21
CA GLU A 202 -0.44 -8.27 -14.60
C GLU A 202 0.63 -8.76 -15.59
N ARG A 203 1.92 -8.53 -15.32
CA ARG A 203 3.03 -9.04 -16.13
C ARG A 203 3.09 -10.57 -16.16
N LEU A 204 2.58 -11.25 -15.13
CA LEU A 204 2.41 -12.71 -15.13
C LEU A 204 1.20 -13.19 -15.95
N GLY A 205 0.48 -12.27 -16.61
CA GLY A 205 -0.75 -12.58 -17.36
C GLY A 205 -1.99 -12.75 -16.48
N LEU A 206 -1.87 -12.46 -15.17
CA LEU A 206 -2.96 -12.56 -14.21
C LEU A 206 -3.82 -11.29 -14.23
N LYS A 207 -5.07 -11.39 -13.77
CA LYS A 207 -6.04 -10.28 -13.78
C LYS A 207 -6.54 -10.01 -12.37
N PRO A 208 -5.93 -9.03 -11.66
CA PRO A 208 -6.39 -8.64 -10.33
C PRO A 208 -7.84 -8.15 -10.31
N ARG A 209 -8.54 -8.44 -9.21
CA ARG A 209 -9.90 -7.99 -8.97
C ARG A 209 -9.93 -6.51 -8.57
N LEU A 210 -10.83 -5.73 -9.16
CA LEU A 210 -11.11 -4.36 -8.73
C LEU A 210 -12.17 -4.39 -7.63
N VAL A 211 -11.83 -3.88 -6.46
CA VAL A 211 -12.74 -3.75 -5.32
C VAL A 211 -12.96 -2.27 -5.04
N GLU A 212 -14.21 -1.86 -4.88
CA GLU A 212 -14.54 -0.46 -4.69
C GLU A 212 -13.88 0.12 -3.44
N GLY A 213 -13.07 1.16 -3.66
CA GLY A 213 -12.37 1.92 -2.63
C GLY A 213 -13.18 3.11 -2.13
N SER A 214 -12.49 4.18 -1.73
CA SER A 214 -13.10 5.42 -1.26
C SER A 214 -12.35 6.63 -1.81
N ALA A 215 -13.06 7.69 -2.19
CA ALA A 215 -12.45 8.96 -2.55
C ALA A 215 -11.63 9.56 -1.41
N GLN A 216 -12.00 9.27 -0.15
CA GLN A 216 -11.21 9.67 1.01
C GLN A 216 -9.87 8.90 1.13
N ASN A 217 -9.71 7.73 0.51
CA ASN A 217 -8.46 6.97 0.52
C ASN A 217 -7.46 7.50 -0.53
N PHE A 218 -7.39 8.83 -0.71
CA PHE A 218 -6.42 9.44 -1.60
C PHE A 218 -5.00 9.38 -1.02
N LYS A 219 -4.00 9.48 -1.88
CA LYS A 219 -2.60 9.50 -1.49
C LYS A 219 -2.16 10.95 -1.24
N VAL A 220 -1.80 11.27 -0.02
CA VAL A 220 -1.19 12.57 0.32
C VAL A 220 0.13 12.70 -0.47
N THR A 221 0.14 13.61 -1.44
CA THR A 221 1.24 13.75 -2.41
C THR A 221 1.76 15.18 -2.47
N TYR A 222 0.86 16.16 -2.43
CA TYR A 222 1.14 17.58 -2.53
C TYR A 222 0.87 18.32 -1.21
N PRO A 223 1.45 19.51 -1.00
CA PRO A 223 1.22 20.29 0.23
C PRO A 223 -0.25 20.51 0.59
N ALA A 224 -1.12 20.76 -0.41
CA ALA A 224 -2.55 20.96 -0.18
C ALA A 224 -3.27 19.72 0.37
N ASP A 225 -2.76 18.53 0.08
CA ASP A 225 -3.38 17.27 0.51
C ASP A 225 -3.33 17.09 2.03
N PHE A 226 -2.33 17.67 2.70
CA PHE A 226 -2.21 17.59 4.16
C PHE A 226 -3.38 18.27 4.87
N ALA A 227 -3.75 19.48 4.44
CA ALA A 227 -4.88 20.19 5.02
C ALA A 227 -6.21 19.43 4.81
N LEU A 228 -6.39 18.84 3.62
CA LEU A 228 -7.56 18.01 3.32
C LEU A 228 -7.59 16.74 4.18
N ALA A 229 -6.44 16.06 4.32
CA ALA A 229 -6.33 14.87 5.17
C ALA A 229 -6.64 15.21 6.64
N GLU A 230 -6.10 16.31 7.15
CA GLU A 230 -6.37 16.77 8.52
C GLU A 230 -7.85 17.08 8.75
N ALA A 231 -8.50 17.79 7.83
CA ALA A 231 -9.92 18.10 7.94
C ALA A 231 -10.79 16.83 7.99
N ILE A 232 -10.48 15.83 7.16
CA ILE A 232 -11.18 14.54 7.17
C ILE A 232 -10.93 13.77 8.47
N LEU A 233 -9.68 13.70 8.96
CA LEU A 233 -9.37 13.02 10.22
C LEU A 233 -10.09 13.66 11.41
N ARG A 234 -10.11 14.99 11.47
CA ARG A 234 -10.84 15.73 12.52
C ARG A 234 -12.34 15.51 12.47
N SER A 235 -12.92 15.28 11.28
CA SER A 235 -14.36 14.99 11.15
C SER A 235 -14.75 13.57 11.58
N ARG A 236 -13.78 12.67 11.75
CA ARG A 236 -13.97 11.27 12.20
C ARG A 236 -13.77 11.09 13.71
N ALA A 237 -13.19 12.11 14.39
CA ALA A 237 -12.93 12.11 15.83
C ALA A 237 -14.15 12.61 16.60
#